data_4df2f6217559627b243aa16e9e66246f
#
_entry.id   4df2f6217559627b243aa16e9e66246f
#
_cell.length_a   1.000
_cell.length_b   1.000
_cell.length_c   1.000
_cell.angle_alpha   90.00
_cell.angle_beta   90.00
_cell.angle_gamma   90.00
#
_symmetry.space_group_name_H-M   'P 1'
#
loop_
_entity.id
_entity.type
_entity.pdbx_description
1 polymer ?
#
loop_
_entity_poly.entity_id
_entity_poly.type
_entity_poly.pdbx_seq_one_letter_code
_entity_poly.pdbx_strand_id
1 'polypeptide(L)'
;MYLTKNSYIKLLVITILVFGITYQVNLNSDDLTRLEYWTNNLRCPVCQGEVLSESPSSFADDMELLIEEQIKSNWTDAEISEYWTERYGDEIIMNPQRNNKVLYLIPISLSILFSYIFLRKTLIQT
;
A
#
# COMPACT_ATOMS: atom_id res chain seq x y z
N MET A 1 3.45 25.70 35.02
CA MET A 1 3.81 26.15 33.66
C MET A 1 4.84 25.27 32.95
N TYR A 2 5.53 24.35 33.64
CA TYR A 2 6.48 23.41 33.03
C TYR A 2 5.83 22.13 32.46
N LEU A 3 4.60 21.79 32.83
CA LEU A 3 3.93 20.57 32.42
C LEU A 3 3.40 20.58 30.98
N THR A 4 3.10 21.76 30.43
CA THR A 4 2.56 21.90 29.08
C THR A 4 3.61 21.69 27.99
N LYS A 5 4.82 22.22 28.17
CA LYS A 5 5.92 22.10 27.20
C LYS A 5 6.38 20.65 27.05
N ASN A 6 6.41 19.89 28.15
CA ASN A 6 6.80 18.47 28.15
C ASN A 6 5.72 17.57 27.51
N SER A 7 4.44 17.98 27.59
CA SER A 7 3.33 17.25 26.98
C SER A 7 3.34 17.39 25.44
N TYR A 8 3.68 18.55 24.91
CA TYR A 8 3.83 18.77 23.46
C TYR A 8 5.00 17.97 22.89
N ILE A 9 6.12 17.94 23.60
CA ILE A 9 7.28 17.14 23.16
C ILE A 9 6.91 15.65 23.12
N LYS A 10 6.21 15.14 24.12
CA LYS A 10 5.73 13.74 24.13
C LYS A 10 4.78 13.44 23.00
N LEU A 11 3.82 14.33 22.72
CA LEU A 11 2.90 14.17 21.58
C LEU A 11 3.64 14.22 20.25
N LEU A 12 4.62 15.10 20.08
CA LEU A 12 5.43 15.23 18.89
C LEU A 12 6.28 13.96 18.66
N VAL A 13 6.87 13.42 19.71
CA VAL A 13 7.63 12.16 19.66
C VAL A 13 6.71 10.98 19.29
N ILE A 14 5.52 10.90 19.89
CA ILE A 14 4.56 9.85 19.59
C ILE A 14 4.09 9.92 18.12
N THR A 15 3.81 11.11 17.59
CA THR A 15 3.42 11.27 16.19
C THR A 15 4.54 10.89 15.22
N ILE A 16 5.79 11.24 15.53
CA ILE A 16 6.95 10.84 14.73
C ILE A 16 7.17 9.32 14.79
N LEU A 17 7.01 8.68 15.97
CA LEU A 17 7.14 7.24 16.12
C LEU A 17 6.03 6.50 15.36
N VAL A 18 4.78 6.93 15.47
CA VAL A 18 3.66 6.33 14.72
C VAL A 18 3.87 6.48 13.21
N PHE A 19 4.32 7.66 12.76
CA PHE A 19 4.64 7.88 11.35
C PHE A 19 5.80 7.00 10.87
N GLY A 20 6.85 6.86 11.68
CA GLY A 20 8.00 5.99 11.39
C GLY A 20 7.59 4.51 11.31
N ILE A 21 6.75 4.03 12.21
CA ILE A 21 6.25 2.64 12.21
C ILE A 21 5.38 2.38 10.98
N THR A 22 4.47 3.30 10.64
CA THR A 22 3.62 3.15 9.45
C THR A 22 4.44 3.20 8.15
N TYR A 23 5.51 3.98 8.12
CA TYR A 23 6.42 4.03 6.97
C TYR A 23 7.21 2.72 6.82
N GLN A 24 7.72 2.14 7.91
CA GLN A 24 8.45 0.87 7.90
C GLN A 24 7.57 -0.32 7.51
N VAL A 25 6.32 -0.37 7.95
CA VAL A 25 5.38 -1.44 7.58
C VAL A 25 5.09 -1.42 6.08
N ASN A 26 5.13 -0.24 5.45
CA ASN A 26 4.86 -0.11 4.01
C ASN A 26 6.08 -0.47 3.12
N LEU A 27 7.30 -0.50 3.69
CA LEU A 27 8.53 -0.86 2.96
C LEU A 27 8.86 -2.36 3.01
N ASN A 28 8.24 -3.11 3.92
CA ASN A 28 8.55 -4.52 4.18
C ASN A 28 7.50 -5.47 3.58
N SER A 29 6.99 -5.17 2.39
CA SER A 29 6.31 -6.22 1.62
C SER A 29 7.39 -7.16 1.10
N ASP A 30 7.50 -8.31 1.76
CA ASP A 30 8.35 -9.42 1.36
C ASP A 30 7.99 -9.81 -0.09
N ASP A 31 8.99 -10.00 -0.95
CA ASP A 31 8.80 -10.33 -2.37
C ASP A 31 7.93 -11.56 -2.55
N LEU A 32 8.01 -12.52 -1.63
CA LEU A 32 7.14 -13.72 -1.59
C LEU A 32 5.67 -13.36 -1.35
N THR A 33 5.40 -12.42 -0.45
CA THR A 33 4.03 -11.96 -0.17
C THR A 33 3.47 -11.20 -1.38
N ARG A 34 4.31 -10.46 -2.12
CA ARG A 34 3.91 -9.79 -3.35
C ARG A 34 3.65 -10.78 -4.47
N LEU A 35 4.48 -11.81 -4.62
CA LEU A 35 4.26 -12.86 -5.61
C LEU A 35 2.94 -13.60 -5.33
N GLU A 36 2.71 -14.01 -4.08
CA GLU A 36 1.46 -14.65 -3.66
C GLU A 36 0.25 -13.75 -3.92
N TYR A 37 0.36 -12.45 -3.65
CA TYR A 37 -0.69 -11.48 -3.97
C TYR A 37 -1.01 -11.48 -5.46
N TRP A 38 0.00 -11.37 -6.33
CA TRP A 38 -0.22 -11.29 -7.78
C TRP A 38 -0.75 -12.59 -8.36
N THR A 39 -0.24 -13.76 -7.95
CA THR A 39 -0.71 -15.06 -8.42
C THR A 39 -2.16 -15.37 -8.02
N ASN A 40 -2.61 -14.87 -6.88
CA ASN A 40 -3.99 -14.99 -6.41
C ASN A 40 -4.95 -13.94 -7.01
N ASN A 41 -4.45 -12.86 -7.60
CA ASN A 41 -5.28 -11.78 -8.15
C ASN A 41 -5.20 -11.65 -9.67
N LEU A 42 -4.27 -12.29 -10.34
CA LEU A 42 -4.23 -12.36 -11.80
C LEU A 42 -4.96 -13.59 -12.32
N ARG A 43 -5.78 -13.39 -13.34
CA ARG A 43 -6.45 -14.47 -14.04
C ARG A 43 -5.56 -15.07 -15.12
N CYS A 44 -5.62 -16.36 -15.27
CA CYS A 44 -5.03 -17.04 -16.41
C CYS A 44 -5.96 -16.88 -17.63
N PRO A 45 -5.55 -16.18 -18.71
CA PRO A 45 -6.42 -15.87 -19.83
C PRO A 45 -6.82 -17.09 -20.65
N VAL A 46 -6.07 -18.19 -20.55
CA VAL A 46 -6.30 -19.45 -21.27
C VAL A 46 -6.89 -20.55 -20.40
N CYS A 47 -7.07 -20.31 -19.08
CA CYS A 47 -7.49 -21.31 -18.09
C CYS A 47 -8.92 -21.08 -17.59
N GLN A 48 -9.85 -20.71 -18.46
CA GLN A 48 -11.27 -20.50 -18.16
C GLN A 48 -11.56 -19.43 -17.08
N GLY A 49 -10.61 -18.51 -16.85
CA GLY A 49 -10.77 -17.40 -15.89
C GLY A 49 -10.38 -17.73 -14.45
N GLU A 50 -9.76 -18.88 -14.22
CA GLU A 50 -9.15 -19.23 -12.94
C GLU A 50 -7.97 -18.30 -12.63
N VAL A 51 -7.63 -18.15 -11.34
CA VAL A 51 -6.43 -17.42 -10.92
C VAL A 51 -5.17 -18.23 -11.21
N LEU A 52 -4.02 -17.56 -11.35
CA LEU A 52 -2.77 -18.24 -11.70
C LEU A 52 -2.40 -19.32 -10.68
N SER A 53 -2.55 -19.04 -9.37
CA SER A 53 -2.22 -19.98 -8.28
C SER A 53 -3.04 -21.28 -8.29
N GLU A 54 -4.21 -21.28 -8.94
CA GLU A 54 -5.10 -22.46 -9.02
C GLU A 54 -5.07 -23.12 -10.40
N SER A 55 -4.38 -22.54 -11.36
CA SER A 55 -4.37 -23.01 -12.75
C SER A 55 -3.23 -23.97 -13.01
N PRO A 56 -3.50 -25.28 -13.21
CA PRO A 56 -2.46 -26.27 -13.47
C PRO A 56 -2.04 -26.28 -14.95
N SER A 57 -1.56 -25.15 -15.45
CA SER A 57 -1.14 -25.03 -16.85
C SER A 57 0.28 -24.44 -16.95
N SER A 58 1.05 -24.95 -17.91
CA SER A 58 2.39 -24.40 -18.18
C SER A 58 2.37 -22.91 -18.51
N PHE A 59 1.26 -22.42 -19.07
CA PHE A 59 1.09 -21.00 -19.35
C PHE A 59 0.94 -20.18 -18.06
N ALA A 60 0.25 -20.72 -17.04
CA ALA A 60 0.16 -20.07 -15.74
C ALA A 60 1.53 -20.05 -15.03
N ASP A 61 2.29 -21.15 -15.11
CA ASP A 61 3.65 -21.24 -14.59
C ASP A 61 4.58 -20.20 -15.24
N ASP A 62 4.49 -20.03 -16.56
CA ASP A 62 5.29 -19.01 -17.28
C ASP A 62 4.90 -17.59 -16.87
N MET A 63 3.63 -17.31 -16.64
CA MET A 63 3.16 -16.02 -16.13
C MET A 63 3.66 -15.75 -14.73
N GLU A 64 3.64 -16.75 -13.85
CA GLU A 64 4.14 -16.64 -12.47
C GLU A 64 5.64 -16.34 -12.44
N LEU A 65 6.44 -17.03 -13.25
CA LEU A 65 7.86 -16.77 -13.40
C LEU A 65 8.14 -15.33 -13.87
N LEU A 66 7.34 -14.82 -14.81
CA LEU A 66 7.49 -13.46 -15.30
C LEU A 66 7.15 -12.42 -14.22
N ILE A 67 6.12 -12.66 -13.40
CA ILE A 67 5.77 -11.81 -12.25
C ILE A 67 6.92 -11.81 -11.23
N GLU A 68 7.47 -12.97 -10.93
CA GLU A 68 8.61 -13.10 -10.03
C GLU A 68 9.82 -12.30 -10.53
N GLU A 69 10.11 -12.36 -11.83
CA GLU A 69 11.19 -11.57 -12.45
C GLU A 69 10.92 -10.07 -12.37
N GLN A 70 9.68 -9.63 -12.60
CA GLN A 70 9.28 -8.23 -12.46
C GLN A 70 9.48 -7.72 -11.02
N ILE A 71 9.06 -8.52 -10.02
CA ILE A 71 9.25 -8.19 -8.60
C ILE A 71 10.74 -8.10 -8.25
N LYS A 72 11.56 -9.08 -8.67
CA LYS A 72 13.02 -9.08 -8.46
C LYS A 72 13.71 -7.91 -9.14
N SER A 73 13.16 -7.43 -10.25
CA SER A 73 13.63 -6.25 -10.97
C SER A 73 13.13 -4.93 -10.33
N ASN A 74 12.56 -4.99 -9.14
CA ASN A 74 12.01 -3.85 -8.39
C ASN A 74 10.89 -3.08 -9.10
N TRP A 75 10.11 -3.75 -9.93
CA TRP A 75 8.92 -3.14 -10.49
C TRP A 75 7.91 -2.80 -9.38
N THR A 76 7.29 -1.65 -9.50
CA THR A 76 6.18 -1.27 -8.62
C THR A 76 4.92 -2.05 -8.97
N ASP A 77 3.99 -2.16 -8.01
CA ASP A 77 2.70 -2.83 -8.27
C ASP A 77 1.88 -2.10 -9.35
N ALA A 78 2.09 -0.79 -9.51
CA ALA A 78 1.46 -0.03 -10.58
C ALA A 78 2.00 -0.43 -11.97
N GLU A 79 3.33 -0.59 -12.12
CA GLU A 79 3.96 -1.02 -13.36
C GLU A 79 3.58 -2.46 -13.72
N ILE A 80 3.54 -3.36 -12.74
CA ILE A 80 3.07 -4.73 -12.93
C ILE A 80 1.60 -4.73 -13.40
N SER A 81 0.74 -3.96 -12.73
CA SER A 81 -0.67 -3.83 -13.10
C SER A 81 -0.85 -3.30 -14.51
N GLU A 82 -0.14 -2.22 -14.87
CA GLU A 82 -0.18 -1.61 -16.21
C GLU A 82 0.26 -2.61 -17.28
N TYR A 83 1.36 -3.30 -17.08
CA TYR A 83 1.89 -4.31 -18.03
C TYR A 83 0.88 -5.41 -18.35
N TRP A 84 0.19 -5.93 -17.32
CA TRP A 84 -0.77 -7.02 -17.51
C TRP A 84 -2.10 -6.53 -18.07
N THR A 85 -2.57 -5.34 -17.67
CA THR A 85 -3.81 -4.76 -18.20
C THR A 85 -3.66 -4.32 -19.65
N GLU A 86 -2.53 -3.79 -20.07
CA GLU A 86 -2.27 -3.43 -21.48
C GLU A 86 -2.29 -4.64 -22.42
N ARG A 87 -1.86 -5.81 -21.95
CA ARG A 87 -1.77 -7.02 -22.78
C ARG A 87 -3.04 -7.84 -22.84
N TYR A 88 -3.75 -7.91 -21.72
CA TYR A 88 -4.89 -8.83 -21.57
C TYR A 88 -6.20 -8.11 -21.21
N GLY A 89 -6.16 -6.82 -21.02
CA GLY A 89 -7.31 -6.00 -20.61
C GLY A 89 -7.51 -5.91 -19.09
N ASP A 90 -8.39 -5.01 -18.67
CA ASP A 90 -8.64 -4.71 -17.24
C ASP A 90 -9.19 -5.92 -16.46
N GLU A 91 -9.83 -6.86 -17.16
CA GLU A 91 -10.44 -8.05 -16.57
C GLU A 91 -9.41 -9.08 -16.08
N ILE A 92 -8.13 -8.92 -16.45
CA ILE A 92 -7.05 -9.83 -16.03
C ILE A 92 -6.80 -9.75 -14.53
N ILE A 93 -7.04 -8.59 -13.91
CA ILE A 93 -6.85 -8.36 -12.48
C ILE A 93 -8.20 -8.47 -11.78
N MET A 94 -8.37 -9.47 -10.91
CA MET A 94 -9.61 -9.70 -10.18
C MET A 94 -9.93 -8.59 -9.18
N ASN A 95 -8.89 -8.04 -8.53
CA ASN A 95 -9.03 -6.99 -7.55
C ASN A 95 -7.98 -5.91 -7.82
N PRO A 96 -8.24 -4.99 -8.79
CA PRO A 96 -7.30 -3.94 -9.09
C PRO A 96 -7.03 -3.15 -7.80
N GLN A 97 -5.80 -3.17 -7.34
CA GLN A 97 -5.37 -2.31 -6.23
C GLN A 97 -5.57 -0.85 -6.68
N ARG A 98 -6.73 -0.31 -6.37
CA ARG A 98 -6.93 1.12 -6.41
C ARG A 98 -5.96 1.71 -5.41
N ASN A 99 -4.85 2.23 -5.93
CA ASN A 99 -3.88 3.00 -5.18
C ASN A 99 -4.58 4.29 -4.72
N ASN A 100 -5.46 4.14 -3.73
CA ASN A 100 -6.21 5.24 -3.15
C ASN A 100 -5.27 6.06 -2.27
N LYS A 101 -4.33 6.78 -2.93
CA LYS A 101 -3.51 7.81 -2.26
C LYS A 101 -4.38 8.80 -1.49
N VAL A 102 -5.65 8.97 -1.93
CA VAL A 102 -6.68 9.74 -1.24
C VAL A 102 -6.98 9.19 0.16
N LEU A 103 -6.87 7.88 0.38
CA LEU A 103 -7.12 7.27 1.68
C LEU A 103 -6.10 7.72 2.74
N TYR A 104 -4.86 8.01 2.33
CA TYR A 104 -3.82 8.54 3.22
C TYR A 104 -3.99 10.03 3.51
N LEU A 105 -4.64 10.78 2.61
CA LEU A 105 -4.89 12.21 2.82
C LEU A 105 -5.92 12.46 3.94
N ILE A 106 -6.85 11.54 4.16
CA ILE A 106 -7.88 11.67 5.21
C ILE A 106 -7.26 11.73 6.62
N PRO A 107 -6.46 10.75 7.08
CA PRO A 107 -5.87 10.80 8.41
C PRO A 107 -4.87 11.96 8.57
N ILE A 108 -4.16 12.33 7.52
CA ILE A 108 -3.21 13.46 7.56
C ILE A 108 -3.98 14.78 7.75
N SER A 109 -5.04 15.02 7.00
CA SER A 109 -5.85 16.23 7.11
C SER A 109 -6.54 16.34 8.47
N LEU A 110 -7.05 15.22 9.01
CA LEU A 110 -7.65 15.15 10.34
C LEU A 110 -6.63 15.46 11.45
N SER A 111 -5.42 14.95 11.32
CA SER A 111 -4.33 15.19 12.28
C SER A 111 -3.91 16.67 12.30
N ILE A 112 -3.80 17.31 11.15
CA ILE A 112 -3.49 18.72 11.02
C ILE A 112 -4.61 19.58 11.62
N LEU A 113 -5.87 19.26 11.32
CA LEU A 113 -7.04 19.96 11.84
C LEU A 113 -7.11 19.88 13.37
N PHE A 114 -6.90 18.69 13.93
CA PHE A 114 -6.90 18.46 15.37
C PHE A 114 -5.78 19.22 16.06
N SER A 115 -4.59 19.20 15.49
CA SER A 115 -3.42 19.97 15.98
C SER A 115 -3.70 21.48 15.97
N TYR A 116 -4.32 21.99 14.91
CA TYR A 116 -4.68 23.40 14.80
C TYR A 116 -5.71 23.84 15.85
N ILE A 117 -6.77 23.04 16.05
CA ILE A 117 -7.81 23.33 17.04
C ILE A 117 -7.23 23.31 18.46
N PHE A 118 -6.35 22.35 18.74
CA PHE A 118 -5.71 22.23 20.03
C PHE A 118 -4.78 23.41 20.35
N LEU A 119 -3.96 23.83 19.37
CA LEU A 119 -3.10 25.01 19.50
C LEU A 119 -3.92 26.28 19.70
N ARG A 120 -5.01 26.45 18.96
CA ARG A 120 -5.89 27.61 19.12
C ARG A 120 -6.52 27.68 20.51
N LYS A 121 -6.96 26.52 21.04
CA LYS A 121 -7.58 26.45 22.37
C LYS A 121 -6.59 26.80 23.49
N THR A 122 -5.33 26.37 23.35
CA THR A 122 -4.29 26.67 24.34
C THR A 122 -3.83 28.12 24.30
N LEU A 123 -3.81 28.76 23.11
CA LEU A 123 -3.43 30.18 22.95
C LEU A 123 -4.52 31.15 23.43
N ILE A 124 -5.79 30.73 23.43
CA ILE A 124 -6.90 31.57 23.90
C ILE A 124 -7.07 31.52 25.44
N GLN A 125 -6.51 30.48 26.09
CA GLN A 125 -6.58 30.34 27.55
C GLN A 125 -5.39 30.96 28.30
N THR A 126 -4.46 31.62 27.61
CA THR A 126 -3.37 32.43 28.18
C THR A 126 -3.65 33.90 28.00
#